data_4a6116dac63728561e0ab04c60c8d9f5
#
_entry.id   4a6116dac63728561e0ab04c60c8d9f5
#
_cell.length_a   1.000
_cell.length_b   1.000
_cell.length_c   1.000
_cell.angle_alpha   90.00
_cell.angle_beta   90.00
_cell.angle_gamma   90.00
#
_symmetry.space_group_name_H-M   'P 1'
#
loop_
_entity.id
_entity.type
_entity.pdbx_description
1 polymer ?
#
loop_
_entity_poly.entity_id
_entity_poly.type
_entity_poly.pdbx_seq_one_letter_code
_entity_poly.pdbx_strand_id
1 'polypeptide(L)'
;MSENTKKIRCAAVITNNLGQLLVLQQGDIYRLPSREIEYTQSTNECIEAALREVQESCQIRGVQVDVATGLLELDPEKSLLLVFGWITETPELPPSSTPDSEPRPVWLAKKKEQQLAANLWNVYSHPTDLALSIALMQRSQLDMTNAQ
;
A
#
# COMPACT_ATOMS: atom_id res chain seq x y z
N MET A 1 -21.44 3.95 -27.60
CA MET A 1 -21.76 3.96 -26.19
C MET A 1 -20.48 4.04 -25.36
N SER A 2 -20.30 5.12 -24.69
CA SER A 2 -19.10 5.27 -23.88
C SER A 2 -19.26 4.44 -22.61
N GLU A 3 -18.49 3.43 -22.50
CA GLU A 3 -18.44 2.69 -21.26
C GLU A 3 -17.59 3.46 -20.26
N ASN A 4 -18.08 3.52 -19.06
CA ASN A 4 -17.33 4.15 -18.01
C ASN A 4 -16.21 3.20 -17.59
N THR A 5 -15.02 3.47 -18.09
CA THR A 5 -13.85 2.65 -17.80
C THR A 5 -13.08 3.14 -16.57
N LYS A 6 -13.69 4.07 -15.82
CA LYS A 6 -13.04 4.61 -14.65
C LYS A 6 -12.77 3.50 -13.63
N LYS A 7 -11.55 3.47 -13.11
CA LYS A 7 -11.10 2.46 -12.16
C LYS A 7 -10.62 3.10 -10.87
N ILE A 8 -10.74 2.34 -9.79
CA ILE A 8 -10.19 2.74 -8.50
C ILE A 8 -9.15 1.71 -8.10
N ARG A 9 -7.94 2.16 -7.80
CA ARG A 9 -6.94 1.31 -7.18
C ARG A 9 -7.04 1.43 -5.67
N CYS A 10 -7.35 0.32 -5.03
CA CYS A 10 -7.53 0.25 -3.58
C CYS A 10 -6.25 -0.35 -3.00
N ALA A 11 -5.44 0.47 -2.36
CA ALA A 11 -4.14 0.07 -1.84
C ALA A 11 -4.18 -0.01 -0.32
N ALA A 12 -3.52 -1.03 0.24
CA ALA A 12 -3.50 -1.27 1.68
C ALA A 12 -2.19 -0.78 2.28
N VAL A 13 -2.28 0.05 3.31
CA VAL A 13 -1.15 0.55 4.10
C VAL A 13 -1.25 -0.11 5.46
N ILE A 14 -0.62 -1.26 5.63
CA ILE A 14 -0.79 -2.11 6.81
C ILE A 14 0.51 -2.12 7.61
N THR A 15 0.39 -1.87 8.91
CA THR A 15 1.54 -1.93 9.82
C THR A 15 1.35 -3.05 10.83
N ASN A 16 2.44 -3.61 11.31
CA ASN A 16 2.42 -4.65 12.34
C ASN A 16 2.74 -4.04 13.72
N ASN A 17 2.84 -4.91 14.72
CA ASN A 17 3.13 -4.47 16.10
C ASN A 17 4.52 -3.85 16.28
N LEU A 18 5.41 -4.04 15.31
CA LEU A 18 6.75 -3.45 15.32
C LEU A 18 6.80 -2.13 14.53
N GLY A 19 5.67 -1.68 14.00
CA GLY A 19 5.62 -0.47 13.18
C GLY A 19 6.14 -0.66 11.77
N GLN A 20 6.38 -1.88 11.34
CA GLN A 20 6.87 -2.17 10.00
C GLN A 20 5.72 -2.15 9.00
N LEU A 21 6.02 -1.73 7.78
CA LEU A 21 5.04 -1.56 6.72
C LEU A 21 5.03 -2.78 5.80
N LEU A 22 3.83 -3.27 5.50
CA LEU A 22 3.66 -4.36 4.55
C LEU A 22 3.81 -3.84 3.12
N VAL A 23 4.74 -4.43 2.37
CA VAL A 23 4.94 -4.07 0.97
C VAL A 23 5.17 -5.33 0.16
N LEU A 24 5.00 -5.20 -1.15
CA LEU A 24 5.37 -6.22 -2.11
C LEU A 24 6.68 -5.80 -2.76
N GLN A 25 7.66 -6.69 -2.74
CA GLN A 25 8.99 -6.42 -3.32
C GLN A 25 9.20 -7.30 -4.53
N GLN A 26 9.62 -6.70 -5.62
CA GLN A 26 10.02 -7.41 -6.81
C GLN A 26 11.35 -6.82 -7.28
N GLY A 27 12.44 -7.57 -7.09
CA GLY A 27 13.77 -7.01 -7.30
C GLY A 27 14.00 -5.83 -6.37
N ASP A 28 14.33 -4.68 -6.94
CA ASP A 28 14.57 -3.45 -6.18
C ASP A 28 13.34 -2.56 -6.10
N ILE A 29 12.21 -3.03 -6.61
CA ILE A 29 10.99 -2.22 -6.67
C ILE A 29 10.06 -2.63 -5.53
N TYR A 30 9.49 -1.64 -4.85
CA TYR A 30 8.54 -1.83 -3.75
C TYR A 30 7.19 -1.22 -4.11
N ARG A 31 6.11 -1.88 -3.72
CA ARG A 31 4.76 -1.36 -3.92
C ARG A 31 3.83 -1.86 -2.82
N LEU A 32 2.71 -1.16 -2.65
CA LEU A 32 1.68 -1.58 -1.71
C LEU A 32 0.84 -2.70 -2.32
N PRO A 33 0.35 -3.64 -1.49
CA PRO A 33 -0.71 -4.54 -1.94
C PRO A 33 -1.90 -3.71 -2.39
N SER A 34 -2.36 -3.93 -3.61
CA SER A 34 -3.47 -3.15 -4.15
C SER A 34 -4.26 -3.96 -5.15
N ARG A 35 -5.52 -3.59 -5.30
CA ARG A 35 -6.43 -4.22 -6.26
C ARG A 35 -7.18 -3.12 -6.99
N GLU A 36 -7.27 -3.24 -8.31
CA GLU A 36 -8.02 -2.30 -9.11
C GLU A 36 -9.43 -2.84 -9.30
N ILE A 37 -10.42 -2.00 -9.03
CA ILE A 37 -11.82 -2.34 -9.20
C ILE A 37 -12.50 -1.29 -10.07
N GLU A 38 -13.71 -1.61 -10.55
CA GLU A 38 -14.51 -0.63 -11.26
C GLU A 38 -14.94 0.48 -10.31
N TYR A 39 -15.16 1.66 -10.86
CA TYR A 39 -15.54 2.82 -10.07
C TYR A 39 -16.79 2.54 -9.24
N THR A 40 -16.75 2.90 -7.99
CA THR A 40 -17.86 2.79 -7.06
C THR A 40 -17.82 3.97 -6.10
N GLN A 41 -18.97 4.35 -5.59
CA GLN A 41 -19.06 5.37 -4.55
C GLN A 41 -18.97 4.75 -3.15
N SER A 42 -18.93 3.42 -3.08
CA SER A 42 -18.89 2.72 -1.78
C SER A 42 -17.47 2.59 -1.28
N THR A 43 -17.15 3.34 -0.24
CA THR A 43 -15.85 3.22 0.43
C THR A 43 -15.64 1.81 0.98
N ASN A 44 -16.72 1.17 1.46
CA ASN A 44 -16.62 -0.19 1.99
C ASN A 44 -16.16 -1.20 0.94
N GLU A 45 -16.63 -1.05 -0.31
CA GLU A 45 -16.17 -1.93 -1.38
C GLU A 45 -14.67 -1.75 -1.65
N CYS A 46 -14.19 -0.52 -1.56
CA CYS A 46 -12.76 -0.23 -1.73
C CYS A 46 -11.94 -0.84 -0.59
N ILE A 47 -12.43 -0.71 0.64
CA ILE A 47 -11.76 -1.30 1.80
C ILE A 47 -11.71 -2.82 1.66
N GLU A 48 -12.83 -3.44 1.30
CA GLU A 48 -12.87 -4.89 1.13
C GLU A 48 -11.90 -5.35 0.04
N ALA A 49 -11.81 -4.62 -1.06
CA ALA A 49 -10.91 -4.97 -2.14
C ALA A 49 -9.45 -4.94 -1.69
N ALA A 50 -9.05 -3.89 -0.95
CA ALA A 50 -7.71 -3.78 -0.44
C ALA A 50 -7.37 -4.89 0.55
N LEU A 51 -8.29 -5.18 1.48
CA LEU A 51 -8.09 -6.24 2.47
C LEU A 51 -8.06 -7.63 1.84
N ARG A 52 -8.87 -7.83 0.82
CA ARG A 52 -8.87 -9.11 0.10
C ARG A 52 -7.54 -9.33 -0.60
N GLU A 53 -6.96 -8.29 -1.16
CA GLU A 53 -5.64 -8.38 -1.78
C GLU A 53 -4.58 -8.75 -0.74
N VAL A 54 -4.62 -8.14 0.44
CA VAL A 54 -3.71 -8.47 1.54
C VAL A 54 -3.86 -9.93 1.94
N GLN A 55 -5.10 -10.41 2.04
CA GLN A 55 -5.36 -11.79 2.41
C GLN A 55 -4.85 -12.77 1.35
N GLU A 56 -5.10 -12.49 0.08
CA GLU A 56 -4.74 -13.40 -1.01
C GLU A 56 -3.25 -13.36 -1.34
N SER A 57 -2.64 -12.18 -1.35
CA SER A 57 -1.24 -12.02 -1.75
C SER A 57 -0.27 -12.21 -0.59
N CYS A 58 -0.69 -11.86 0.62
CA CYS A 58 0.20 -11.85 1.77
C CYS A 58 -0.22 -12.86 2.85
N GLN A 59 -1.39 -13.47 2.72
CA GLN A 59 -1.95 -14.44 3.65
C GLN A 59 -2.11 -13.87 5.06
N ILE A 60 -2.51 -12.60 5.13
CA ILE A 60 -2.73 -11.89 6.39
C ILE A 60 -4.22 -11.70 6.61
N ARG A 61 -4.69 -12.01 7.81
CA ARG A 61 -6.08 -11.83 8.24
C ARG A 61 -6.10 -11.04 9.52
N GLY A 62 -7.29 -10.56 9.89
CA GLY A 62 -7.47 -9.87 11.17
C GLY A 62 -6.94 -8.45 11.17
N VAL A 63 -6.86 -7.83 10.01
CA VAL A 63 -6.45 -6.43 9.90
C VAL A 63 -7.51 -5.53 10.51
N GLN A 64 -7.09 -4.62 11.38
CA GLN A 64 -7.95 -3.59 11.93
C GLN A 64 -7.83 -2.36 11.05
N VAL A 65 -8.95 -1.94 10.46
CA VAL A 65 -8.97 -0.74 9.61
C VAL A 65 -9.07 0.49 10.50
N ASP A 66 -8.15 1.41 10.31
CA ASP A 66 -8.12 2.66 11.05
C ASP A 66 -8.85 3.76 10.27
N VAL A 67 -8.39 4.03 9.06
CA VAL A 67 -8.98 5.10 8.24
C VAL A 67 -8.73 4.78 6.75
N ALA A 68 -9.64 5.26 5.91
CA ALA A 68 -9.43 5.26 4.47
C ALA A 68 -9.35 6.71 3.99
N THR A 69 -8.48 6.98 3.04
CA THR A 69 -8.42 8.32 2.45
C THR A 69 -9.62 8.55 1.55
N GLY A 70 -9.91 9.81 1.23
CA GLY A 70 -10.81 10.10 0.15
C GLY A 70 -10.21 9.67 -1.18
N LEU A 71 -11.02 9.67 -2.22
CA LEU A 71 -10.53 9.35 -3.55
C LEU A 71 -9.55 10.42 -4.02
N LEU A 72 -8.41 9.95 -4.50
CA LEU A 72 -7.40 10.80 -5.11
C LEU A 72 -7.47 10.57 -6.61
N GLU A 73 -7.89 11.58 -7.36
CA GLU A 73 -7.97 11.47 -8.81
C GLU A 73 -6.56 11.61 -9.40
N LEU A 74 -6.10 10.56 -10.05
CA LEU A 74 -4.80 10.57 -10.71
C LEU A 74 -4.92 11.09 -12.14
N ASP A 75 -6.00 10.71 -12.80
CA ASP A 75 -6.39 11.22 -14.12
C ASP A 75 -7.89 10.96 -14.30
N PRO A 76 -8.51 11.37 -15.41
CA PRO A 76 -9.96 11.21 -15.57
C PRO A 76 -10.46 9.77 -15.49
N GLU A 77 -9.58 8.78 -15.71
CA GLU A 77 -9.98 7.38 -15.74
C GLU A 77 -9.51 6.59 -14.52
N LYS A 78 -8.61 7.17 -13.70
CA LYS A 78 -8.00 6.44 -12.60
C LYS A 78 -8.07 7.24 -11.32
N SER A 79 -8.46 6.55 -10.26
CA SER A 79 -8.46 7.08 -8.91
C SER A 79 -7.72 6.14 -7.98
N LEU A 80 -7.26 6.67 -6.87
CA LEU A 80 -6.53 5.92 -5.85
C LEU A 80 -7.20 6.13 -4.51
N LEU A 81 -7.35 5.05 -3.75
CA LEU A 81 -7.83 5.11 -2.37
C LEU A 81 -6.87 4.29 -1.50
N LEU A 82 -6.38 4.90 -0.44
CA LEU A 82 -5.50 4.22 0.51
C LEU A 82 -6.28 3.80 1.74
N VAL A 83 -6.13 2.54 2.13
CA VAL A 83 -6.77 1.97 3.32
C VAL A 83 -5.67 1.75 4.36
N PHE A 84 -5.73 2.51 5.46
CA PHE A 84 -4.77 2.40 6.55
C PHE A 84 -5.29 1.41 7.58
N GLY A 85 -4.45 0.45 7.93
CA GLY A 85 -4.81 -0.55 8.91
C GLY A 85 -3.59 -1.04 9.67
N TRP A 86 -3.85 -1.90 10.67
CA TRP A 86 -2.78 -2.42 11.50
C TRP A 86 -3.15 -3.80 12.00
N ILE A 87 -2.14 -4.55 12.40
CA ILE A 87 -2.30 -5.85 13.04
C ILE A 87 -1.45 -5.89 14.30
N THR A 88 -1.89 -6.68 15.27
CA THR A 88 -1.24 -6.74 16.58
C THR A 88 -0.06 -7.69 16.62
N GLU A 89 0.19 -8.39 15.52
CA GLU A 89 1.24 -9.40 15.43
C GLU A 89 2.11 -9.14 14.21
N THR A 90 3.20 -9.88 14.11
CA THR A 90 4.03 -9.90 12.92
C THR A 90 3.96 -11.32 12.33
N PRO A 91 2.90 -11.61 11.53
CA PRO A 91 2.80 -12.94 10.97
C PRO A 91 3.91 -13.22 9.97
N GLU A 92 4.27 -14.49 9.87
CA GLU A 92 5.22 -14.93 8.88
C GLU A 92 4.59 -14.81 7.50
N LEU A 93 5.33 -14.20 6.57
CA LEU A 93 4.84 -13.99 5.22
C LEU A 93 5.23 -15.16 4.32
N PRO A 94 4.38 -15.48 3.30
CA PRO A 94 4.68 -16.61 2.42
C PRO A 94 5.98 -16.36 1.64
N PRO A 95 6.83 -17.39 1.52
CA PRO A 95 8.04 -17.26 0.71
C PRO A 95 7.68 -17.23 -0.78
N SER A 96 8.47 -16.49 -1.56
CA SER A 96 8.35 -16.51 -3.01
C SER A 96 9.18 -17.65 -3.58
N SER A 97 8.58 -18.43 -4.48
CA SER A 97 9.30 -19.50 -5.15
C SER A 97 10.20 -18.99 -6.27
N THR A 98 9.96 -17.77 -6.76
CA THR A 98 10.73 -17.17 -7.86
C THR A 98 11.04 -15.71 -7.48
N PRO A 99 12.19 -15.48 -6.80
CA PRO A 99 12.44 -14.20 -6.15
C PRO A 99 12.41 -12.97 -7.04
N ASP A 100 12.78 -13.09 -8.32
CA ASP A 100 12.88 -11.94 -9.19
C ASP A 100 11.74 -11.81 -10.19
N SER A 101 10.86 -12.81 -10.30
CA SER A 101 9.80 -12.82 -11.30
C SER A 101 8.42 -12.47 -10.75
N GLU A 102 8.21 -12.63 -9.45
CA GLU A 102 6.93 -12.33 -8.82
C GLU A 102 7.13 -11.44 -7.60
N PRO A 103 6.20 -10.49 -7.37
CA PRO A 103 6.25 -9.71 -6.13
C PRO A 103 6.07 -10.62 -4.92
N ARG A 104 6.88 -10.39 -3.90
CA ARG A 104 6.77 -11.13 -2.64
C ARG A 104 6.43 -10.18 -1.51
N PRO A 105 5.58 -10.59 -0.56
CA PRO A 105 5.29 -9.74 0.59
C PRO A 105 6.48 -9.72 1.55
N VAL A 106 6.79 -8.52 2.06
CA VAL A 106 7.82 -8.34 3.07
C VAL A 106 7.37 -7.29 4.07
N TRP A 107 7.84 -7.42 5.31
CA TRP A 107 7.70 -6.36 6.31
C TRP A 107 8.88 -5.42 6.14
N LEU A 108 8.58 -4.21 5.68
CA LEU A 108 9.61 -3.21 5.42
C LEU A 108 10.12 -2.65 6.74
N ALA A 109 11.42 -2.82 7.00
CA ALA A 109 12.03 -2.32 8.22
C ALA A 109 11.91 -0.79 8.28
N LYS A 110 11.74 -0.25 9.50
CA LYS A 110 11.55 1.18 9.69
C LYS A 110 12.69 2.00 9.08
N LYS A 111 13.92 1.52 9.22
CA LYS A 111 15.08 2.19 8.65
C LYS A 111 15.01 2.26 7.14
N LYS A 112 14.59 1.16 6.49
CA LYS A 112 14.45 1.12 5.03
C LYS A 112 13.31 2.02 4.58
N GLU A 113 12.20 2.04 5.33
CA GLU A 113 11.09 2.94 5.04
C GLU A 113 11.55 4.40 5.07
N GLN A 114 12.34 4.78 6.06
CA GLN A 114 12.87 6.14 6.17
C GLN A 114 13.81 6.49 5.00
N GLN A 115 14.61 5.52 4.56
CA GLN A 115 15.48 5.72 3.41
C GLN A 115 14.67 5.95 2.13
N LEU A 116 13.60 5.17 1.93
CA LEU A 116 12.73 5.34 0.77
C LEU A 116 12.03 6.69 0.82
N ALA A 117 11.53 7.10 1.99
CA ALA A 117 10.87 8.39 2.14
C ALA A 117 11.83 9.54 1.86
N ALA A 118 13.08 9.44 2.30
CA ALA A 118 14.08 10.47 2.06
C ALA A 118 14.41 10.63 0.58
N ASN A 119 14.24 9.56 -0.21
CA ASN A 119 14.59 9.56 -1.63
C ASN A 119 13.40 9.81 -2.56
N LEU A 120 12.22 10.19 -2.02
CA LEU A 120 11.04 10.43 -2.84
C LEU A 120 11.22 11.56 -3.86
N TRP A 121 12.12 12.49 -3.57
CA TRP A 121 12.37 13.62 -4.46
C TRP A 121 13.43 13.33 -5.52
N ASN A 122 14.00 12.14 -5.54
CA ASN A 122 14.99 11.75 -6.54
C ASN A 122 14.27 11.20 -7.77
N VAL A 123 14.14 12.05 -8.79
CA VAL A 123 13.41 11.72 -10.01
C VAL A 123 14.07 10.62 -10.84
N TYR A 124 15.31 10.28 -10.56
CA TYR A 124 16.03 9.27 -11.34
C TYR A 124 16.07 7.89 -10.68
N SER A 125 15.59 7.79 -9.47
CA SER A 125 15.65 6.53 -8.74
C SER A 125 14.43 6.39 -7.84
N HIS A 126 13.35 5.92 -8.41
CA HIS A 126 12.08 5.77 -7.69
C HIS A 126 11.74 4.29 -7.59
N PRO A 127 12.21 3.59 -6.54
CA PRO A 127 11.91 2.16 -6.40
C PRO A 127 10.50 1.88 -5.85
N THR A 128 9.63 2.89 -5.78
CA THR A 128 8.29 2.75 -5.23
C THR A 128 7.25 3.16 -6.27
N ASP A 129 6.07 2.53 -6.23
CA ASP A 129 4.97 3.00 -7.07
C ASP A 129 4.32 4.24 -6.45
N LEU A 130 3.38 4.84 -7.18
CA LEU A 130 2.74 6.07 -6.74
C LEU A 130 2.01 5.89 -5.42
N ALA A 131 1.26 4.79 -5.25
CA ALA A 131 0.51 4.55 -4.03
C ALA A 131 1.43 4.48 -2.82
N LEU A 132 2.53 3.73 -2.94
CA LEU A 132 3.50 3.63 -1.84
C LEU A 132 4.18 4.96 -1.58
N SER A 133 4.50 5.71 -2.63
CA SER A 133 5.12 7.03 -2.46
C SER A 133 4.23 7.97 -1.65
N ILE A 134 2.94 8.00 -1.96
CA ILE A 134 1.99 8.84 -1.22
C ILE A 134 1.89 8.37 0.23
N ALA A 135 1.82 7.06 0.45
CA ALA A 135 1.75 6.50 1.81
C ALA A 135 2.98 6.88 2.62
N LEU A 136 4.17 6.79 2.02
CA LEU A 136 5.42 7.14 2.71
C LEU A 136 5.44 8.62 3.10
N MET A 137 4.96 9.48 2.21
CA MET A 137 4.87 10.91 2.52
C MET A 137 3.95 11.16 3.71
N GLN A 138 2.79 10.54 3.73
CA GLN A 138 1.83 10.71 4.83
C GLN A 138 2.38 10.17 6.14
N ARG A 139 3.00 9.01 6.12
CA ARG A 139 3.60 8.42 7.32
C ARG A 139 4.75 9.28 7.86
N SER A 140 5.55 9.85 6.98
CA SER A 140 6.63 10.74 7.37
C SER A 140 6.10 11.98 8.08
N GLN A 141 5.01 12.55 7.60
CA GLN A 141 4.37 13.71 8.23
C GLN A 141 3.83 13.36 9.61
N LEU A 142 3.20 12.20 9.76
CA LEU A 142 2.71 11.74 11.05
C LEU A 142 3.83 11.54 12.05
N ASP A 143 4.95 10.96 11.61
CA ASP A 143 6.12 10.77 12.46
C ASP A 143 6.67 12.11 12.96
N MET A 144 6.73 13.10 12.07
CA MET A 144 7.19 14.43 12.44
C MET A 144 6.26 15.09 13.46
N THR A 145 4.96 14.91 13.27
CA THR A 145 3.96 15.46 14.18
C THR A 145 4.08 14.82 15.57
N ASN A 146 4.29 13.51 15.61
CA ASN A 146 4.38 12.76 16.86
C ASN A 146 5.72 12.97 17.58
N ALA A 147 6.73 13.48 16.89
CA ALA A 147 8.04 13.71 17.46
C ALA A 147 8.10 14.99 18.29
N GLN A 148 7.05 15.79 18.27
CA GLN A 148 7.01 17.04 19.04
C GLN A 148 6.47 16.81 20.46
#